data_3b251f25b022507c48fddb9fcc7152bb
#
_entry.id   3b251f25b022507c48fddb9fcc7152bb
#
_cell.length_a   1.000
_cell.length_b   1.000
_cell.length_c   1.000
_cell.angle_alpha   90.00
_cell.angle_beta   90.00
_cell.angle_gamma   90.00
#
_symmetry.space_group_name_H-M   'P 1'
#
loop_
_entity.id
_entity.type
_entity.pdbx_description
1 polymer ?
#
loop_
_entity_poly.entity_id
_entity_poly.type
_entity_poly.pdbx_seq_one_letter_code
_entity_poly.pdbx_strand_id
1 'polypeptide(L)'
;MSIQVMMQMLGQGFLVSLQLFVLTLLGSIPLGIPVAFMRMSKIAPLRWIARIYISVMRGTPLMLQMFAIYFAPYYVFGISLTPDSKWTACVVAFIINYAGYFAEIYRSGLQSIPRGQYEAAEVLGYSRMQTFLYIVMPQVAKRILPAMGNEIITLVKDTSLAFAIGVGEMFSTAKALVASQVSMVPFAISALIYWVFNFVVEMLLGAAEKKLDYYHD
;
A
#
# COMPACT_ATOMS: atom_id res chain seq x y z
N MET A 1 31.20 -8.96 15.40
CA MET A 1 31.08 -7.85 14.44
C MET A 1 30.92 -6.55 15.21
N SER A 2 31.45 -5.41 14.73
CA SER A 2 31.24 -4.13 15.39
C SER A 2 29.79 -3.64 15.18
N ILE A 3 29.26 -2.89 16.16
CA ILE A 3 27.91 -2.30 16.08
C ILE A 3 27.81 -1.39 14.83
N GLN A 4 28.88 -0.69 14.48
CA GLN A 4 28.92 0.18 13.31
C GLN A 4 28.68 -0.58 12.00
N VAL A 5 29.32 -1.73 11.80
CA VAL A 5 29.11 -2.57 10.60
C VAL A 5 27.68 -3.13 10.58
N MET A 6 27.16 -3.54 11.73
CA MET A 6 25.78 -4.01 11.85
C MET A 6 24.78 -2.90 11.44
N MET A 7 24.94 -1.70 11.94
CA MET A 7 24.08 -0.55 11.59
C MET A 7 24.17 -0.21 10.10
N GLN A 8 25.35 -0.30 9.49
CA GLN A 8 25.52 -0.08 8.06
C GLN A 8 24.76 -1.13 7.23
N MET A 9 24.87 -2.41 7.59
CA MET A 9 24.17 -3.50 6.88
C MET A 9 22.64 -3.39 7.04
N LEU A 10 22.16 -3.12 8.24
CA LEU A 10 20.73 -2.90 8.49
C LEU A 10 20.20 -1.65 7.76
N GLY A 11 21.01 -0.57 7.71
CA GLY A 11 20.68 0.63 6.96
C GLY A 11 20.55 0.38 5.45
N GLN A 12 21.44 -0.43 4.87
CA GLN A 12 21.31 -0.84 3.46
C GLN A 12 20.03 -1.65 3.23
N GLY A 13 19.74 -2.62 4.10
CA GLY A 13 18.49 -3.38 4.04
C GLY A 13 17.26 -2.48 4.20
N PHE A 14 17.33 -1.48 5.08
CA PHE A 14 16.26 -0.49 5.25
C PHE A 14 16.01 0.34 3.99
N LEU A 15 17.05 0.72 3.25
CA LEU A 15 16.88 1.42 1.97
C LEU A 15 16.09 0.58 0.95
N VAL A 16 16.29 -0.74 0.92
CA VAL A 16 15.49 -1.65 0.08
C VAL A 16 14.03 -1.69 0.54
N SER A 17 13.78 -1.79 1.85
CA SER A 17 12.42 -1.70 2.42
C SER A 17 11.76 -0.36 2.08
N LEU A 18 12.50 0.75 2.19
CA LEU A 18 12.02 2.08 1.84
C LEU A 18 11.70 2.22 0.34
N GLN A 19 12.54 1.67 -0.54
CA GLN A 19 12.27 1.64 -1.97
C GLN A 19 10.99 0.88 -2.28
N LEU A 20 10.80 -0.31 -1.69
CA LEU A 20 9.58 -1.10 -1.85
C LEU A 20 8.34 -0.32 -1.38
N PHE A 21 8.43 0.30 -0.21
CA PHE A 21 7.37 1.14 0.36
C PHE A 21 6.96 2.27 -0.61
N VAL A 22 7.94 3.06 -1.08
CA VAL A 22 7.68 4.19 -1.97
C VAL A 22 7.11 3.73 -3.32
N LEU A 23 7.70 2.71 -3.94
CA LEU A 23 7.22 2.17 -5.23
C LEU A 23 5.81 1.59 -5.12
N THR A 24 5.51 0.93 -4.00
CA THR A 24 4.16 0.42 -3.73
C THR A 24 3.15 1.56 -3.66
N LEU A 25 3.43 2.63 -2.93
CA LEU A 25 2.51 3.78 -2.84
C LEU A 25 2.35 4.48 -4.19
N LEU A 26 3.46 4.75 -4.89
CA LEU A 26 3.42 5.39 -6.21
C LEU A 26 2.64 4.58 -7.25
N GLY A 27 2.65 3.26 -7.17
CA GLY A 27 1.90 2.40 -8.08
C GLY A 27 0.46 2.15 -7.63
N SER A 28 0.25 1.82 -6.36
CA SER A 28 -1.05 1.36 -5.86
C SER A 28 -2.08 2.48 -5.68
N ILE A 29 -1.65 3.67 -5.24
CA ILE A 29 -2.55 4.82 -5.07
C ILE A 29 -3.22 5.21 -6.40
N PRO A 30 -2.49 5.46 -7.51
CA PRO A 30 -3.12 5.76 -8.79
C PRO A 30 -3.86 4.56 -9.39
N LEU A 31 -3.35 3.32 -9.22
CA LEU A 31 -4.00 2.12 -9.75
C LEU A 31 -5.32 1.81 -9.03
N GLY A 32 -5.43 2.13 -7.75
CA GLY A 32 -6.67 1.98 -6.98
C GLY A 32 -7.83 2.81 -7.53
N ILE A 33 -7.56 3.97 -8.14
CA ILE A 33 -8.59 4.88 -8.67
C ILE A 33 -9.43 4.23 -9.79
N PRO A 34 -8.84 3.76 -10.92
CA PRO A 34 -9.62 3.10 -11.96
C PRO A 34 -10.34 1.84 -11.45
N VAL A 35 -9.72 1.07 -10.54
CA VAL A 35 -10.36 -0.10 -9.94
C VAL A 35 -11.61 0.29 -9.13
N ALA A 36 -11.55 1.39 -8.36
CA ALA A 36 -12.70 1.91 -7.63
C ALA A 36 -13.84 2.32 -8.59
N PHE A 37 -13.53 3.02 -9.67
CA PHE A 37 -14.51 3.39 -10.69
C PHE A 37 -15.10 2.17 -11.41
N MET A 38 -14.28 1.17 -11.77
CA MET A 38 -14.77 -0.09 -12.31
C MET A 38 -15.73 -0.78 -11.34
N ARG A 39 -15.41 -0.78 -10.04
CA ARG A 39 -16.23 -1.38 -8.97
C ARG A 39 -17.59 -0.69 -8.81
N MET A 40 -17.68 0.60 -9.09
CA MET A 40 -18.91 1.41 -9.06
C MET A 40 -19.63 1.49 -10.41
N SER A 41 -19.06 0.94 -11.46
CA SER A 41 -19.62 0.99 -12.81
C SER A 41 -21.03 0.38 -12.90
N LYS A 42 -21.88 0.96 -13.76
CA LYS A 42 -23.17 0.39 -14.14
C LYS A 42 -23.02 -0.85 -15.04
N ILE A 43 -21.87 -1.00 -15.70
CA ILE A 43 -21.55 -2.12 -16.59
C ILE A 43 -21.24 -3.34 -15.72
N ALA A 44 -22.14 -4.34 -15.74
CA ALA A 44 -22.07 -5.51 -14.87
C ALA A 44 -20.74 -6.29 -14.98
N PRO A 45 -20.18 -6.61 -16.15
CA PRO A 45 -18.89 -7.30 -16.26
C PRO A 45 -17.75 -6.55 -15.58
N LEU A 46 -17.61 -5.24 -15.80
CA LEU A 46 -16.55 -4.42 -15.17
C LEU A 46 -16.67 -4.44 -13.65
N ARG A 47 -17.90 -4.27 -13.14
CA ARG A 47 -18.17 -4.32 -11.70
C ARG A 47 -17.84 -5.67 -11.09
N TRP A 48 -18.13 -6.78 -11.79
CA TRP A 48 -17.82 -8.12 -11.33
C TRP A 48 -16.31 -8.39 -11.31
N ILE A 49 -15.59 -8.04 -12.38
CA ILE A 49 -14.12 -8.18 -12.44
C ILE A 49 -13.47 -7.43 -11.28
N ALA A 50 -13.82 -6.16 -11.07
CA ALA A 50 -13.28 -5.37 -9.97
C ALA A 50 -13.65 -5.97 -8.59
N ARG A 51 -14.87 -6.53 -8.43
CA ARG A 51 -15.28 -7.19 -7.20
C ARG A 51 -14.44 -8.41 -6.89
N ILE A 52 -14.23 -9.28 -7.88
CA ILE A 52 -13.41 -10.49 -7.72
C ILE A 52 -11.97 -10.12 -7.40
N TYR A 53 -11.40 -9.17 -8.16
CA TYR A 53 -10.06 -8.68 -7.91
C TYR A 53 -9.88 -8.18 -6.47
N ILE A 54 -10.71 -7.24 -6.02
CA ILE A 54 -10.66 -6.69 -4.66
C ILE A 54 -10.84 -7.79 -3.61
N SER A 55 -11.78 -8.72 -3.85
CA SER A 55 -12.03 -9.85 -2.95
C SER A 55 -10.82 -10.76 -2.81
N VAL A 56 -10.13 -11.07 -3.90
CA VAL A 56 -8.92 -11.91 -3.90
C VAL A 56 -7.77 -11.16 -3.20
N MET A 57 -7.52 -9.90 -3.57
CA MET A 57 -6.39 -9.14 -3.01
C MET A 57 -6.52 -8.92 -1.50
N ARG A 58 -7.73 -8.69 -1.00
CA ARG A 58 -8.00 -8.48 0.43
C ARG A 58 -8.31 -9.75 1.21
N GLY A 59 -8.64 -10.84 0.53
CA GLY A 59 -9.05 -12.10 1.13
C GLY A 59 -7.96 -13.16 1.18
N THR A 60 -6.79 -12.91 0.56
CA THR A 60 -5.66 -13.86 0.57
C THR A 60 -4.38 -13.19 1.09
N PRO A 61 -3.47 -13.97 1.74
CA PRO A 61 -2.22 -13.42 2.24
C PRO A 61 -1.33 -12.85 1.13
N LEU A 62 -0.78 -11.65 1.33
CA LEU A 62 0.16 -11.01 0.39
C LEU A 62 1.35 -11.91 0.06
N MET A 63 1.86 -12.66 1.06
CA MET A 63 2.97 -13.60 0.86
C MET A 63 2.63 -14.66 -0.21
N LEU A 64 1.41 -15.23 -0.19
CA LEU A 64 0.99 -16.20 -1.21
C LEU A 64 0.84 -15.57 -2.59
N GLN A 65 0.37 -14.32 -2.65
CA GLN A 65 0.29 -13.56 -3.90
C GLN A 65 1.68 -13.31 -4.50
N MET A 66 2.67 -12.95 -3.65
CA MET A 66 4.06 -12.81 -4.08
C MET A 66 4.61 -14.13 -4.65
N PHE A 67 4.39 -15.25 -3.97
CA PHE A 67 4.79 -16.56 -4.49
C PHE A 67 4.13 -16.87 -5.84
N ALA A 68 2.84 -16.60 -5.98
CA ALA A 68 2.13 -16.80 -7.23
C ALA A 68 2.74 -15.96 -8.35
N ILE A 69 2.95 -14.65 -8.14
CA ILE A 69 3.50 -13.75 -9.15
C ILE A 69 4.95 -14.11 -9.51
N TYR A 70 5.75 -14.53 -8.53
CA TYR A 70 7.14 -14.88 -8.75
C TYR A 70 7.31 -16.24 -9.44
N PHE A 71 6.58 -17.26 -9.00
CA PHE A 71 6.78 -18.64 -9.47
C PHE A 71 5.88 -19.04 -10.65
N ALA A 72 4.67 -18.45 -10.81
CA ALA A 72 3.77 -18.83 -11.89
C ALA A 72 4.38 -18.67 -13.29
N PRO A 73 5.18 -17.64 -13.62
CA PRO A 73 5.84 -17.54 -14.92
C PRO A 73 6.72 -18.76 -15.25
N TYR A 74 7.41 -19.30 -14.24
CA TYR A 74 8.23 -20.50 -14.42
C TYR A 74 7.38 -21.76 -14.62
N TYR A 75 6.43 -22.01 -13.74
CA TYR A 75 5.66 -23.25 -13.78
C TYR A 75 4.64 -23.30 -14.93
N VAL A 76 4.09 -22.15 -15.35
CA VAL A 76 3.04 -22.09 -16.38
C VAL A 76 3.64 -21.90 -17.78
N PHE A 77 4.71 -21.09 -17.89
CA PHE A 77 5.25 -20.67 -19.19
C PHE A 77 6.71 -21.10 -19.42
N GLY A 78 7.36 -21.77 -18.46
CA GLY A 78 8.76 -22.16 -18.56
C GLY A 78 9.76 -20.99 -18.54
N ILE A 79 9.36 -19.79 -18.11
CA ILE A 79 10.21 -18.61 -18.06
C ILE A 79 11.20 -18.75 -16.92
N SER A 80 12.51 -18.64 -17.23
CA SER A 80 13.57 -18.77 -16.24
C SER A 80 13.49 -17.69 -15.16
N LEU A 81 13.62 -18.09 -13.89
CA LEU A 81 13.68 -17.16 -12.76
C LEU A 81 15.09 -16.57 -12.67
N THR A 82 15.16 -15.23 -12.66
CA THR A 82 16.42 -14.49 -12.50
C THR A 82 16.43 -13.73 -11.16
N PRO A 83 17.59 -13.33 -10.64
CA PRO A 83 17.66 -12.49 -9.44
C PRO A 83 16.82 -11.20 -9.57
N ASP A 84 16.83 -10.56 -10.74
CA ASP A 84 16.07 -9.32 -10.99
C ASP A 84 14.56 -9.56 -11.01
N SER A 85 14.12 -10.78 -11.41
CA SER A 85 12.69 -11.13 -11.41
C SER A 85 12.09 -11.16 -10.02
N LYS A 86 12.88 -11.41 -8.95
CA LYS A 86 12.42 -11.36 -7.55
C LYS A 86 11.95 -9.98 -7.16
N TRP A 87 12.79 -8.97 -7.42
CA TRP A 87 12.47 -7.58 -7.10
C TRP A 87 11.23 -7.11 -7.85
N THR A 88 11.19 -7.35 -9.17
CA THR A 88 10.05 -6.97 -9.99
C THR A 88 8.76 -7.66 -9.54
N ALA A 89 8.81 -8.97 -9.27
CA ALA A 89 7.65 -9.72 -8.80
C ALA A 89 7.17 -9.21 -7.42
N CYS A 90 8.10 -8.88 -6.51
CA CYS A 90 7.80 -8.28 -5.22
C CYS A 90 7.05 -6.95 -5.39
N VAL A 91 7.63 -6.01 -6.14
CA VAL A 91 7.02 -4.68 -6.36
C VAL A 91 5.64 -4.80 -7.02
N VAL A 92 5.50 -5.65 -8.04
CA VAL A 92 4.21 -5.87 -8.73
C VAL A 92 3.18 -6.48 -7.77
N ALA A 93 3.56 -7.48 -6.96
CA ALA A 93 2.66 -8.09 -6.00
C ALA A 93 2.14 -7.07 -4.98
N PHE A 94 3.02 -6.26 -4.43
CA PHE A 94 2.66 -5.21 -3.48
C PHE A 94 1.75 -4.15 -4.11
N ILE A 95 2.09 -3.65 -5.31
CA ILE A 95 1.27 -2.66 -6.02
C ILE A 95 -0.14 -3.20 -6.28
N ILE A 96 -0.25 -4.40 -6.81
CA ILE A 96 -1.55 -5.01 -7.13
C ILE A 96 -2.35 -5.26 -5.84
N ASN A 97 -1.72 -5.78 -4.79
CA ASN A 97 -2.40 -6.01 -3.52
C ASN A 97 -2.94 -4.70 -2.93
N TYR A 98 -2.09 -3.71 -2.73
CA TYR A 98 -2.46 -2.44 -2.11
C TYR A 98 -3.42 -1.61 -2.97
N ALA A 99 -3.38 -1.74 -4.31
CA ALA A 99 -4.38 -1.12 -5.18
C ALA A 99 -5.80 -1.65 -4.91
N GLY A 100 -5.95 -2.92 -4.53
CA GLY A 100 -7.22 -3.49 -4.10
C GLY A 100 -7.75 -2.86 -2.80
N TYR A 101 -6.87 -2.59 -1.83
CA TYR A 101 -7.21 -1.90 -0.58
C TYR A 101 -7.59 -0.44 -0.83
N PHE A 102 -6.76 0.32 -1.56
CA PHE A 102 -7.07 1.71 -1.88
C PHE A 102 -8.33 1.86 -2.72
N ALA A 103 -8.59 0.95 -3.66
CA ALA A 103 -9.83 0.97 -4.45
C ALA A 103 -11.08 0.88 -3.56
N GLU A 104 -11.06 0.05 -2.53
CA GLU A 104 -12.18 -0.08 -1.61
C GLU A 104 -12.33 1.14 -0.69
N ILE A 105 -11.21 1.74 -0.26
CA ILE A 105 -11.20 2.99 0.50
C ILE A 105 -11.81 4.13 -0.35
N TYR A 106 -11.39 4.29 -1.60
CA TYR A 106 -11.95 5.29 -2.51
C TYR A 106 -13.44 5.08 -2.75
N ARG A 107 -13.86 3.84 -3.00
CA ARG A 107 -15.28 3.50 -3.17
C ARG A 107 -16.10 3.86 -1.93
N SER A 108 -15.62 3.48 -0.76
CA SER A 108 -16.28 3.77 0.52
C SER A 108 -16.39 5.28 0.77
N GLY A 109 -15.31 6.03 0.54
CA GLY A 109 -15.31 7.48 0.66
C GLY A 109 -16.30 8.16 -0.29
N LEU A 110 -16.31 7.78 -1.57
CA LEU A 110 -17.27 8.33 -2.54
C LEU A 110 -18.72 8.01 -2.18
N GLN A 111 -19.00 6.81 -1.68
CA GLN A 111 -20.35 6.40 -1.27
C GLN A 111 -20.80 6.99 0.07
N SER A 112 -19.89 7.51 0.87
CA SER A 112 -20.21 8.16 2.16
C SER A 112 -20.79 9.58 2.00
N ILE A 113 -20.67 10.20 0.81
CA ILE A 113 -21.17 11.54 0.58
C ILE A 113 -22.70 11.52 0.48
N PRO A 114 -23.42 12.30 1.32
CA PRO A 114 -24.87 12.36 1.30
C PRO A 114 -25.42 12.84 -0.05
N ARG A 115 -26.55 12.29 -0.48
CA ARG A 115 -27.22 12.70 -1.73
C ARG A 115 -27.58 14.18 -1.74
N GLY A 116 -27.94 14.74 -0.59
CA GLY A 116 -28.26 16.17 -0.47
C GLY A 116 -27.13 17.11 -0.93
N GLN A 117 -25.86 16.67 -0.88
CA GLN A 117 -24.73 17.45 -1.42
C GLN A 117 -24.81 17.60 -2.95
N TYR A 118 -25.24 16.52 -3.63
CA TYR A 118 -25.44 16.52 -5.08
C TYR A 118 -26.67 17.33 -5.48
N GLU A 119 -27.76 17.20 -4.73
CA GLU A 119 -29.02 17.92 -4.96
C GLU A 119 -28.85 19.43 -4.73
N ALA A 120 -28.17 19.83 -3.66
CA ALA A 120 -27.86 21.23 -3.40
C ALA A 120 -26.97 21.82 -4.49
N ALA A 121 -25.99 21.11 -4.98
CA ALA A 121 -25.14 21.55 -6.08
C ALA A 121 -25.94 21.75 -7.37
N GLU A 122 -26.89 20.84 -7.66
CA GLU A 122 -27.76 20.94 -8.84
C GLU A 122 -28.66 22.18 -8.77
N VAL A 123 -29.24 22.47 -7.61
CA VAL A 123 -30.06 23.71 -7.38
C VAL A 123 -29.23 24.97 -7.58
N LEU A 124 -27.94 24.94 -7.20
CA LEU A 124 -26.99 26.05 -7.41
C LEU A 124 -26.47 26.17 -8.86
N GLY A 125 -26.92 25.28 -9.77
CA GLY A 125 -26.53 25.31 -11.18
C GLY A 125 -25.14 24.72 -11.47
N TYR A 126 -24.52 23.96 -10.54
CA TYR A 126 -23.26 23.31 -10.80
C TYR A 126 -23.42 22.17 -11.81
N SER A 127 -22.50 22.08 -12.77
CA SER A 127 -22.39 20.90 -13.64
C SER A 127 -21.91 19.69 -12.83
N ARG A 128 -22.16 18.47 -13.34
CA ARG A 128 -21.71 17.22 -12.68
C ARG A 128 -20.20 17.19 -12.38
N MET A 129 -19.39 17.74 -13.29
CA MET A 129 -17.94 17.82 -13.10
C MET A 129 -17.56 18.83 -12.01
N GLN A 130 -18.22 19.98 -11.99
CA GLN A 130 -18.01 20.99 -10.94
C GLN A 130 -18.44 20.47 -9.57
N THR A 131 -19.61 19.82 -9.49
CA THR A 131 -20.07 19.14 -8.26
C THR A 131 -19.02 18.13 -7.78
N PHE A 132 -18.52 17.29 -8.69
CA PHE A 132 -17.52 16.26 -8.34
C PHE A 132 -16.22 16.89 -7.84
N LEU A 133 -15.65 17.86 -8.56
CA LEU A 133 -14.35 18.43 -8.25
C LEU A 133 -14.37 19.40 -7.06
N TYR A 134 -15.40 20.25 -6.95
CA TYR A 134 -15.41 21.34 -5.96
C TYR A 134 -16.17 20.99 -4.67
N ILE A 135 -17.08 20.02 -4.71
CA ILE A 135 -17.94 19.69 -3.57
C ILE A 135 -17.63 18.27 -3.05
N VAL A 136 -17.63 17.27 -3.93
CA VAL A 136 -17.50 15.86 -3.53
C VAL A 136 -16.06 15.51 -3.21
N MET A 137 -15.09 15.79 -4.10
CA MET A 137 -13.70 15.36 -3.95
C MET A 137 -13.01 15.91 -2.68
N PRO A 138 -13.18 17.19 -2.28
CA PRO A 138 -12.60 17.68 -1.03
C PRO A 138 -13.14 16.95 0.20
N GLN A 139 -14.44 16.65 0.23
CA GLN A 139 -15.06 15.90 1.32
C GLN A 139 -14.60 14.44 1.32
N VAL A 140 -14.51 13.80 0.15
CA VAL A 140 -13.98 12.42 0.02
C VAL A 140 -12.54 12.37 0.52
N ALA A 141 -11.66 13.28 0.09
CA ALA A 141 -10.26 13.32 0.50
C ALA A 141 -10.12 13.33 2.03
N LYS A 142 -10.89 14.17 2.72
CA LYS A 142 -10.91 14.19 4.19
C LYS A 142 -11.37 12.85 4.79
N ARG A 143 -12.45 12.26 4.27
CA ARG A 143 -13.04 11.03 4.82
C ARG A 143 -12.19 9.78 4.61
N ILE A 144 -11.42 9.73 3.51
CA ILE A 144 -10.59 8.55 3.21
C ILE A 144 -9.20 8.62 3.86
N LEU A 145 -8.72 9.81 4.23
CA LEU A 145 -7.35 10.01 4.70
C LEU A 145 -6.99 9.16 5.91
N PRO A 146 -7.81 9.02 6.97
CA PRO A 146 -7.50 8.13 8.10
C PRO A 146 -7.39 6.65 7.70
N ALA A 147 -8.29 6.20 6.82
CA ALA A 147 -8.25 4.82 6.32
C ALA A 147 -7.02 4.56 5.44
N MET A 148 -6.67 5.52 4.57
CA MET A 148 -5.43 5.44 3.79
C MET A 148 -4.19 5.46 4.69
N GLY A 149 -4.19 6.30 5.73
CA GLY A 149 -3.12 6.38 6.71
C GLY A 149 -2.86 5.04 7.39
N ASN A 150 -3.90 4.35 7.83
CA ASN A 150 -3.79 3.02 8.43
C ASN A 150 -3.18 1.98 7.47
N GLU A 151 -3.55 1.99 6.19
CA GLU A 151 -2.95 1.10 5.20
C GLU A 151 -1.48 1.45 4.91
N ILE A 152 -1.14 2.75 4.86
CA ILE A 152 0.26 3.21 4.68
C ILE A 152 1.13 2.77 5.86
N ILE A 153 0.64 2.90 7.10
CA ILE A 153 1.32 2.41 8.32
C ILE A 153 1.49 0.90 8.29
N THR A 154 0.49 0.17 7.82
CA THR A 154 0.56 -1.29 7.65
C THR A 154 1.60 -1.68 6.61
N LEU A 155 1.65 -0.97 5.49
CA LEU A 155 2.63 -1.21 4.42
C LEU A 155 4.08 -1.13 4.93
N VAL A 156 4.41 -0.23 5.86
CA VAL A 156 5.75 -0.16 6.46
C VAL A 156 6.18 -1.53 7.00
N LYS A 157 5.30 -2.20 7.72
CA LYS A 157 5.57 -3.53 8.32
C LYS A 157 5.56 -4.63 7.28
N ASP A 158 4.65 -4.55 6.32
CA ASP A 158 4.49 -5.55 5.27
C ASP A 158 5.70 -5.63 4.35
N THR A 159 6.52 -4.56 4.21
CA THR A 159 7.76 -4.61 3.44
C THR A 159 8.69 -5.76 3.88
N SER A 160 8.62 -6.16 5.15
CA SER A 160 9.38 -7.30 5.68
C SER A 160 8.98 -8.64 5.04
N LEU A 161 7.75 -8.77 4.49
CA LEU A 161 7.31 -10.01 3.83
C LEU A 161 8.11 -10.35 2.57
N ALA A 162 8.81 -9.37 1.99
CA ALA A 162 9.65 -9.54 0.81
C ALA A 162 10.79 -10.56 1.02
N PHE A 163 11.19 -10.83 2.29
CA PHE A 163 12.14 -11.87 2.63
C PHE A 163 11.71 -13.25 2.11
N ALA A 164 10.41 -13.52 2.03
CA ALA A 164 9.87 -14.84 1.69
C ALA A 164 10.26 -15.32 0.29
N ILE A 165 10.45 -14.39 -0.66
CA ILE A 165 10.96 -14.70 -2.03
C ILE A 165 12.45 -14.40 -2.17
N GLY A 166 13.14 -14.10 -1.07
CA GLY A 166 14.58 -13.88 -1.04
C GLY A 166 15.02 -12.48 -1.48
N VAL A 167 14.19 -11.47 -1.29
CA VAL A 167 14.58 -10.05 -1.41
C VAL A 167 15.39 -9.66 -0.17
N GLY A 168 16.56 -9.04 -0.37
CA GLY A 168 17.50 -8.64 0.68
C GLY A 168 17.11 -7.32 1.35
N GLU A 169 15.94 -7.25 2.00
CA GLU A 169 15.47 -6.09 2.74
C GLU A 169 15.93 -6.12 4.22
N MET A 170 15.50 -5.17 5.05
CA MET A 170 16.01 -5.01 6.43
C MET A 170 15.78 -6.24 7.31
N PHE A 171 14.60 -6.87 7.26
CA PHE A 171 14.29 -8.04 8.10
C PHE A 171 15.13 -9.26 7.67
N SER A 172 15.30 -9.51 6.37
CA SER A 172 16.15 -10.61 5.87
C SER A 172 17.61 -10.40 6.25
N THR A 173 18.11 -9.16 6.21
CA THR A 173 19.44 -8.78 6.67
C THR A 173 19.60 -9.03 8.17
N ALA A 174 18.62 -8.59 8.98
CA ALA A 174 18.64 -8.84 10.42
C ALA A 174 18.64 -10.34 10.75
N LYS A 175 17.81 -11.14 10.05
CA LYS A 175 17.75 -12.59 10.19
C LYS A 175 19.11 -13.24 9.91
N ALA A 176 19.78 -12.84 8.84
CA ALA A 176 21.12 -13.34 8.50
C ALA A 176 22.15 -12.97 9.57
N LEU A 177 22.10 -11.74 10.10
CA LEU A 177 22.97 -11.27 11.17
C LEU A 177 22.73 -12.01 12.49
N VAL A 178 21.48 -12.26 12.86
CA VAL A 178 21.14 -13.08 14.04
C VAL A 178 21.72 -14.48 13.93
N ALA A 179 21.57 -15.12 12.77
CA ALA A 179 22.09 -16.46 12.54
C ALA A 179 23.64 -16.51 12.59
N SER A 180 24.31 -15.52 12.01
CA SER A 180 25.79 -15.47 11.95
C SER A 180 26.44 -15.10 13.27
N GLN A 181 25.79 -14.31 14.12
CA GLN A 181 26.33 -13.81 15.38
C GLN A 181 25.79 -14.54 16.62
N VAL A 182 24.81 -15.42 16.43
CA VAL A 182 24.09 -16.10 17.52
C VAL A 182 23.61 -15.08 18.57
N SER A 183 23.05 -13.96 18.12
CA SER A 183 22.65 -12.83 18.96
C SER A 183 21.34 -12.24 18.49
N MET A 184 20.45 -11.87 19.41
CA MET A 184 19.16 -11.21 19.11
C MET A 184 19.28 -9.69 18.88
N VAL A 185 20.45 -9.09 19.08
CA VAL A 185 20.69 -7.64 18.95
C VAL A 185 20.28 -7.10 17.57
N PRO A 186 20.57 -7.77 16.43
CA PRO A 186 20.14 -7.29 15.11
C PRO A 186 18.61 -7.17 14.98
N PHE A 187 17.84 -8.08 15.57
CA PHE A 187 16.38 -7.99 15.58
C PHE A 187 15.88 -6.81 16.43
N ALA A 188 16.48 -6.59 17.59
CA ALA A 188 16.11 -5.46 18.44
C ALA A 188 16.37 -4.11 17.75
N ILE A 189 17.52 -3.97 17.09
CA ILE A 189 17.85 -2.77 16.31
C ILE A 189 16.87 -2.59 15.13
N SER A 190 16.57 -3.65 14.40
CA SER A 190 15.62 -3.60 13.28
C SER A 190 14.22 -3.20 13.74
N ALA A 191 13.76 -3.76 14.87
CA ALA A 191 12.47 -3.40 15.45
C ALA A 191 12.42 -1.90 15.84
N LEU A 192 13.53 -1.38 16.38
CA LEU A 192 13.64 0.05 16.69
C LEU A 192 13.58 0.91 15.42
N ILE A 193 14.30 0.53 14.36
CA ILE A 193 14.28 1.26 13.08
C ILE A 193 12.87 1.25 12.48
N TYR A 194 12.18 0.09 12.45
CA TYR A 194 10.80 0.00 11.98
C TYR A 194 9.86 0.87 12.81
N TRP A 195 10.01 0.85 14.14
CA TRP A 195 9.20 1.66 15.04
C TRP A 195 9.39 3.16 14.79
N VAL A 196 10.64 3.62 14.68
CA VAL A 196 10.96 5.03 14.38
C VAL A 196 10.40 5.44 13.01
N PHE A 197 10.59 4.59 11.98
CA PHE A 197 10.07 4.88 10.65
C PHE A 197 8.53 4.97 10.66
N ASN A 198 7.87 4.02 11.34
CA ASN A 198 6.42 4.03 11.48
C ASN A 198 5.93 5.29 12.19
N PHE A 199 6.60 5.68 13.28
CA PHE A 199 6.30 6.90 14.03
C PHE A 199 6.42 8.16 13.15
N VAL A 200 7.46 8.25 12.33
CA VAL A 200 7.62 9.38 11.37
C VAL A 200 6.49 9.40 10.35
N VAL A 201 6.13 8.25 9.78
CA VAL A 201 5.01 8.14 8.83
C VAL A 201 3.70 8.57 9.49
N GLU A 202 3.41 8.08 10.71
CA GLU A 202 2.22 8.44 11.48
C GLU A 202 2.15 9.95 11.77
N MET A 203 3.27 10.54 12.16
CA MET A 203 3.36 11.99 12.42
C MET A 203 3.08 12.81 11.15
N LEU A 204 3.61 12.39 9.98
CA LEU A 204 3.35 13.06 8.70
C LEU A 204 1.89 12.94 8.27
N LEU A 205 1.28 11.76 8.46
CA LEU A 205 -0.14 11.53 8.17
C LEU A 205 -1.04 12.34 9.09
N GLY A 206 -0.76 12.37 10.40
CA GLY A 206 -1.50 13.18 11.36
C GLY A 206 -1.40 14.69 11.07
N ALA A 207 -0.26 15.16 10.56
CA ALA A 207 -0.12 16.55 10.11
C ALA A 207 -0.98 16.83 8.86
N ALA A 208 -1.07 15.86 7.92
CA ALA A 208 -1.93 15.96 6.76
C ALA A 208 -3.42 15.95 7.13
N GLU A 209 -3.83 15.10 8.08
CA GLU A 209 -5.19 15.06 8.61
C GLU A 209 -5.60 16.39 9.25
N LYS A 210 -4.76 16.95 10.12
CA LYS A 210 -5.01 18.27 10.74
C LYS A 210 -5.16 19.40 9.72
N LYS A 211 -4.40 19.36 8.62
CA LYS A 211 -4.49 20.36 7.57
C LYS A 211 -5.81 20.29 6.80
N LEU A 212 -6.43 19.13 6.71
CA LEU A 212 -7.72 18.92 6.04
C LEU A 212 -8.91 19.04 7.00
N ASP A 213 -8.69 19.26 8.29
CA ASP A 213 -9.74 19.35 9.33
C ASP A 213 -10.41 20.73 9.42
N TYR A 214 -10.55 21.43 8.29
CA TYR A 214 -11.21 22.74 8.22
C TYR A 214 -12.74 22.65 8.06
N TYR A 215 -13.31 21.45 7.82
CA TYR A 215 -14.74 21.18 7.86
C TYR A 215 -15.08 20.42 9.14
N HIS A 216 -15.93 21.00 9.98
CA HIS A 216 -16.60 20.30 11.08
C HIS A 216 -18.00 19.91 10.60
N ASP A 217 -18.36 18.64 10.74
CA ASP A 217 -19.73 18.13 10.51
C ASP A 217 -20.63 18.54 11.66
#